data_68730cb120219ea84c224c909269b714
#
_entry.id   68730cb120219ea84c224c909269b714
#
_cell.length_a   1.000
_cell.length_b   1.000
_cell.length_c   1.000
_cell.angle_alpha   90.00
_cell.angle_beta   90.00
_cell.angle_gamma   90.00
#
_symmetry.space_group_name_H-M   'P 1'
#
loop_
_entity.id
_entity.type
_entity.pdbx_description
1 polymer ?
#
loop_
_entity_poly.entity_id
_entity_poly.type
_entity_poly.pdbx_seq_one_letter_code
_entity_poly.pdbx_strand_id
1 'polypeptide(L)'
;MEIQEKENLLKRDFRSDEPLKKLLTDVSEVQCGDGKLYISPIMDCFNGEIVALEMRDNMKKELCMDTVRQLHQLHPDLKDAVLHSDRGSQYTSEAFRAQLREYGIQQSLSGAGHCFDNARMESFFATLKKEKIYRIAAYRLPMETVKTIIFRYVFVYYNRIRICTSNPAGLPPVRYREWAMAQRAA
;
A
#
# COMPACT_ATOMS: atom_id res chain seq x y z
N MET A 1 -9.66 -24.23 -9.11
CA MET A 1 -10.62 -23.17 -8.73
C MET A 1 -10.80 -23.07 -7.22
N GLU A 2 -11.13 -24.13 -6.49
CA GLU A 2 -11.37 -24.08 -5.02
C GLU A 2 -10.21 -23.56 -4.14
N ILE A 3 -8.95 -23.86 -4.46
CA ILE A 3 -7.80 -23.39 -3.66
C ILE A 3 -7.60 -21.88 -3.82
N GLN A 4 -7.83 -21.34 -5.02
CA GLN A 4 -7.69 -19.90 -5.29
C GLN A 4 -8.77 -19.04 -4.64
N GLU A 5 -10.00 -19.57 -4.52
CA GLU A 5 -11.09 -18.90 -3.81
C GLU A 5 -10.85 -18.88 -2.29
N LYS A 6 -10.23 -19.92 -1.73
CA LYS A 6 -9.86 -19.98 -0.30
C LYS A 6 -8.74 -19.00 0.07
N GLU A 7 -7.88 -18.62 -0.88
CA GLU A 7 -6.80 -17.65 -0.65
C GLU A 7 -7.27 -16.19 -0.74
N ASN A 8 -8.45 -15.90 -1.32
CA ASN A 8 -9.02 -14.55 -1.35
C ASN A 8 -9.89 -14.31 -0.10
N LEU A 9 -9.25 -13.90 0.98
CA LEU A 9 -9.93 -13.67 2.27
C LEU A 9 -10.83 -12.44 2.24
N LEU A 10 -10.49 -11.41 1.45
CA LEU A 10 -11.26 -10.16 1.41
C LEU A 10 -12.51 -10.25 0.56
N LYS A 11 -12.58 -11.16 -0.43
CA LYS A 11 -13.75 -11.38 -1.30
C LYS A 11 -14.36 -10.07 -1.84
N ARG A 12 -13.51 -9.10 -2.21
CA ARG A 12 -13.86 -7.74 -2.65
C ARG A 12 -14.47 -6.83 -1.58
N ASP A 13 -14.52 -7.25 -0.32
CA ASP A 13 -14.89 -6.37 0.79
C ASP A 13 -13.64 -5.65 1.34
N PHE A 14 -13.34 -4.50 0.73
CA PHE A 14 -12.24 -3.62 1.13
C PHE A 14 -12.66 -2.56 2.16
N ARG A 15 -13.83 -2.69 2.76
CA ARG A 15 -14.23 -1.84 3.89
C ARG A 15 -13.60 -2.38 5.16
N SER A 16 -13.07 -1.48 5.95
CA SER A 16 -12.52 -1.81 7.28
C SER A 16 -13.12 -0.85 8.30
N ASP A 17 -13.66 -1.38 9.37
CA ASP A 17 -14.21 -0.57 10.46
C ASP A 17 -13.12 -0.16 11.46
N GLU A 18 -11.96 -0.81 11.42
CA GLU A 18 -10.84 -0.53 12.31
C GLU A 18 -9.55 -0.28 11.52
N PRO A 19 -8.67 0.61 12.02
CA PRO A 19 -7.35 0.81 11.44
C PRO A 19 -6.52 -0.48 11.44
N LEU A 20 -5.72 -0.67 10.38
CA LEU A 20 -4.71 -1.73 10.25
C LEU A 20 -5.25 -3.17 10.25
N LYS A 21 -6.55 -3.37 10.03
CA LYS A 21 -7.13 -4.72 9.93
C LYS A 21 -7.15 -5.28 8.52
N LYS A 22 -7.40 -4.44 7.54
CA LYS A 22 -7.36 -4.81 6.11
C LYS A 22 -6.38 -3.89 5.40
N LEU A 23 -5.36 -4.48 4.82
CA LEU A 23 -4.26 -3.79 4.15
C LEU A 23 -4.18 -4.23 2.70
N LEU A 24 -3.81 -3.31 1.82
CA LEU A 24 -3.58 -3.55 0.40
C LEU A 24 -2.12 -3.24 0.06
N THR A 25 -1.54 -4.02 -0.83
CA THR A 25 -0.22 -3.75 -1.41
C THR A 25 -0.19 -4.09 -2.89
N ASP A 26 0.65 -3.38 -3.61
CA ASP A 26 0.94 -3.60 -5.02
C ASP A 26 2.28 -2.94 -5.36
N VAL A 27 2.84 -3.23 -6.53
CA VAL A 27 4.07 -2.61 -7.01
C VAL A 27 3.81 -1.85 -8.30
N SER A 28 4.27 -0.62 -8.36
CA SER A 28 4.28 0.18 -9.59
C SER A 28 5.67 0.67 -9.92
N GLU A 29 5.90 0.98 -11.20
CA GLU A 29 7.19 1.52 -11.67
C GLU A 29 7.08 2.97 -12.15
N VAL A 30 8.19 3.69 -12.00
CA VAL A 30 8.40 5.05 -12.48
C VAL A 30 9.73 5.11 -13.21
N GLN A 31 9.74 5.68 -14.44
CA GLN A 31 10.99 5.94 -15.16
C GLN A 31 11.69 7.15 -14.55
N CYS A 32 12.94 6.97 -14.15
CA CYS A 32 13.87 8.02 -13.73
C CYS A 32 14.96 8.24 -14.79
N GLY A 33 15.76 9.28 -14.63
CA GLY A 33 16.84 9.59 -15.57
C GLY A 33 17.94 8.54 -15.63
N ASP A 34 18.15 7.81 -14.53
CA ASP A 34 19.19 6.81 -14.33
C ASP A 34 18.63 5.38 -14.19
N GLY A 35 17.36 5.15 -14.52
CA GLY A 35 16.77 3.81 -14.49
C GLY A 35 15.31 3.78 -14.07
N LYS A 36 14.80 2.58 -13.77
CA LYS A 36 13.45 2.35 -13.28
C LYS A 36 13.42 2.29 -11.76
N LEU A 37 12.52 3.05 -11.17
CA LEU A 37 12.20 3.00 -9.74
C LEU A 37 10.93 2.20 -9.53
N TYR A 38 10.99 1.19 -8.68
CA TYR A 38 9.86 0.36 -8.25
C TYR A 38 9.38 0.83 -6.87
N ILE A 39 8.08 0.98 -6.72
CA ILE A 39 7.41 1.56 -5.56
C ILE A 39 6.47 0.52 -4.97
N SER A 40 6.67 0.16 -3.72
CA SER A 40 5.86 -0.83 -2.97
C SER A 40 5.25 -0.17 -1.74
N PRO A 41 4.03 0.36 -1.83
CA PRO A 41 3.28 0.87 -0.68
C PRO A 41 2.43 -0.20 -0.03
N ILE A 42 2.11 0.00 1.26
CA ILE A 42 1.00 -0.66 1.94
C ILE A 42 -0.03 0.40 2.33
N MET A 43 -1.28 0.19 1.92
CA MET A 43 -2.41 1.07 2.21
C MET A 43 -3.33 0.45 3.26
N ASP A 44 -3.74 1.24 4.24
CA ASP A 44 -4.81 0.87 5.18
C ASP A 44 -6.19 1.09 4.54
N CYS A 45 -7.00 0.03 4.49
CA CYS A 45 -8.35 0.10 3.95
C CYS A 45 -9.30 0.95 4.79
N PHE A 46 -8.99 1.17 6.07
CA PHE A 46 -9.82 1.98 6.97
C PHE A 46 -9.93 3.43 6.50
N ASN A 47 -8.82 4.06 6.16
CA ASN A 47 -8.77 5.49 5.83
C ASN A 47 -8.06 5.83 4.51
N GLY A 48 -7.46 4.84 3.82
CA GLY A 48 -6.66 5.05 2.62
C GLY A 48 -5.24 5.57 2.88
N GLU A 49 -4.79 5.57 4.13
CA GLU A 49 -3.44 5.98 4.51
C GLU A 49 -2.39 5.02 3.96
N ILE A 50 -1.30 5.54 3.42
CA ILE A 50 -0.11 4.73 3.12
C ILE A 50 0.69 4.59 4.41
N VAL A 51 0.68 3.39 4.97
CA VAL A 51 1.27 3.08 6.28
C VAL A 51 2.70 2.54 6.21
N ALA A 52 3.13 2.09 5.03
CA ALA A 52 4.51 1.72 4.74
C ALA A 52 4.82 1.97 3.26
N LEU A 53 6.07 2.25 2.94
CA LEU A 53 6.52 2.53 1.58
C LEU A 53 8.00 2.24 1.41
N GLU A 54 8.32 1.29 0.55
CA GLU A 54 9.69 1.04 0.11
C GLU A 54 9.84 1.28 -1.39
N MET A 55 11.05 1.67 -1.79
CA MET A 55 11.37 2.01 -3.16
C MET A 55 12.77 1.50 -3.54
N ARG A 56 12.88 0.75 -4.65
CA ARG A 56 14.12 0.15 -5.13
C ARG A 56 14.30 0.28 -6.65
N ASP A 57 15.49 0.07 -7.12
CA ASP A 57 15.87 0.00 -8.54
C ASP A 57 15.53 -1.36 -9.19
N ASN A 58 14.98 -2.28 -8.43
CA ASN A 58 14.61 -3.61 -8.91
C ASN A 58 13.31 -4.11 -8.24
N MET A 59 12.58 -4.99 -8.95
CA MET A 59 11.31 -5.57 -8.48
C MET A 59 11.54 -7.00 -7.95
N LYS A 60 12.51 -7.19 -7.08
CA LYS A 60 12.74 -8.47 -6.40
C LYS A 60 11.84 -8.59 -5.17
N LYS A 61 11.67 -9.82 -4.67
CA LYS A 61 10.85 -10.11 -3.46
C LYS A 61 11.28 -9.28 -2.24
N GLU A 62 12.56 -8.92 -2.15
CA GLU A 62 13.10 -8.11 -1.06
C GLU A 62 12.43 -6.73 -0.95
N LEU A 63 11.99 -6.14 -2.08
CA LEU A 63 11.24 -4.88 -2.06
C LEU A 63 9.96 -5.03 -1.22
N CYS A 64 9.14 -6.04 -1.51
CA CYS A 64 7.88 -6.28 -0.80
C CYS A 64 8.12 -6.75 0.65
N MET A 65 9.17 -7.55 0.87
CA MET A 65 9.56 -8.00 2.21
C MET A 65 10.01 -6.84 3.10
N ASP A 66 10.77 -5.89 2.57
CA ASP A 66 11.18 -4.72 3.33
C ASP A 66 10.01 -3.78 3.62
N THR A 67 9.05 -3.67 2.70
CA THR A 67 7.82 -2.90 2.97
C THR A 67 7.03 -3.49 4.15
N VAL A 68 6.89 -4.81 4.20
CA VAL A 68 6.23 -5.50 5.33
C VAL A 68 7.04 -5.37 6.62
N ARG A 69 8.37 -5.43 6.53
CA ARG A 69 9.26 -5.19 7.69
C ARG A 69 9.10 -3.78 8.24
N GLN A 70 9.04 -2.77 7.37
CA GLN A 70 8.78 -1.39 7.77
C GLN A 70 7.41 -1.25 8.46
N LEU A 71 6.36 -1.87 7.90
CA LEU A 71 5.04 -1.90 8.54
C LEU A 71 5.11 -2.46 9.96
N HIS A 72 5.77 -3.61 10.15
CA HIS A 72 5.90 -4.25 11.46
C HIS A 72 6.72 -3.40 12.45
N GLN A 73 7.78 -2.72 11.99
CA GLN A 73 8.57 -1.81 12.82
C GLN A 73 7.78 -0.58 13.28
N LEU A 74 6.93 -0.03 12.40
CA LEU A 74 6.09 1.14 12.73
C LEU A 74 4.87 0.77 13.57
N HIS A 75 4.41 -0.47 13.47
CA HIS A 75 3.23 -1.00 14.16
C HIS A 75 3.54 -2.37 14.79
N PRO A 76 4.37 -2.43 15.85
CA PRO A 76 4.81 -3.70 16.44
C PRO A 76 3.67 -4.49 17.09
N ASP A 77 2.59 -3.81 17.46
CA ASP A 77 1.39 -4.45 18.05
C ASP A 77 0.35 -4.89 17.01
N LEU A 78 0.72 -4.83 15.71
CA LEU A 78 -0.15 -5.27 14.62
C LEU A 78 -0.51 -6.74 14.79
N LYS A 79 -1.81 -7.04 14.93
CA LYS A 79 -2.33 -8.40 15.07
C LYS A 79 -3.60 -8.58 14.24
N ASP A 80 -3.76 -9.79 13.71
CA ASP A 80 -4.95 -10.22 12.97
C ASP A 80 -5.22 -9.34 11.72
N ALA A 81 -4.17 -8.74 11.18
CA ALA A 81 -4.26 -8.00 9.94
C ALA A 81 -4.29 -8.93 8.73
N VAL A 82 -5.04 -8.57 7.73
CA VAL A 82 -5.04 -9.23 6.42
C VAL A 82 -4.34 -8.32 5.42
N LEU A 83 -3.27 -8.82 4.78
CA LEU A 83 -2.59 -8.13 3.68
C LEU A 83 -2.98 -8.76 2.36
N HIS A 84 -3.65 -7.98 1.52
CA HIS A 84 -4.10 -8.41 0.19
C HIS A 84 -3.19 -7.89 -0.91
N SER A 85 -2.84 -8.77 -1.84
CA SER A 85 -2.05 -8.45 -3.03
C SER A 85 -2.53 -9.22 -4.25
N ASP A 86 -1.95 -8.93 -5.40
CA ASP A 86 -2.03 -9.80 -6.57
C ASP A 86 -1.23 -11.10 -6.38
N ARG A 87 -1.15 -11.94 -7.44
CA ARG A 87 -0.40 -13.19 -7.46
C ARG A 87 1.00 -13.05 -8.06
N GLY A 88 1.58 -11.86 -8.00
CA GLY A 88 2.96 -11.66 -8.42
C GLY A 88 3.93 -12.61 -7.71
N SER A 89 5.01 -12.99 -8.40
CA SER A 89 6.01 -13.94 -7.86
C SER A 89 6.65 -13.46 -6.54
N GLN A 90 6.76 -12.15 -6.35
CA GLN A 90 7.24 -11.53 -5.11
C GLN A 90 6.35 -11.87 -3.92
N TYR A 91 5.01 -11.89 -4.09
CA TYR A 91 4.03 -12.17 -3.04
C TYR A 91 3.79 -13.67 -2.81
N THR A 92 3.97 -14.49 -3.83
CA THR A 92 3.76 -15.95 -3.74
C THR A 92 5.00 -16.70 -3.28
N SER A 93 6.13 -16.04 -3.12
CA SER A 93 7.38 -16.66 -2.64
C SER A 93 7.23 -17.18 -1.21
N GLU A 94 7.85 -18.34 -0.91
CA GLU A 94 7.81 -18.90 0.44
C GLU A 94 8.44 -17.97 1.49
N ALA A 95 9.49 -17.25 1.12
CA ALA A 95 10.12 -16.27 2.01
C ALA A 95 9.15 -15.16 2.45
N PHE A 96 8.35 -14.62 1.52
CA PHE A 96 7.34 -13.61 1.83
C PHE A 96 6.24 -14.18 2.72
N ARG A 97 5.74 -15.37 2.41
CA ARG A 97 4.73 -16.07 3.23
C ARG A 97 5.23 -16.36 4.64
N ALA A 98 6.48 -16.79 4.78
CA ALA A 98 7.10 -17.05 6.08
C ALA A 98 7.19 -15.78 6.92
N GLN A 99 7.59 -14.66 6.33
CA GLN A 99 7.65 -13.36 7.01
C GLN A 99 6.27 -12.88 7.48
N LEU A 100 5.22 -13.02 6.67
CA LEU A 100 3.86 -12.67 7.09
C LEU A 100 3.41 -13.51 8.29
N ARG A 101 3.68 -14.83 8.26
CA ARG A 101 3.37 -15.73 9.40
C ARG A 101 4.11 -15.31 10.66
N GLU A 102 5.39 -14.97 10.56
CA GLU A 102 6.21 -14.48 11.68
C GLU A 102 5.61 -13.23 12.32
N TYR A 103 5.09 -12.30 11.51
CA TYR A 103 4.50 -11.06 11.98
C TYR A 103 3.00 -11.16 12.32
N GLY A 104 2.41 -12.36 12.24
CA GLY A 104 1.00 -12.57 12.55
C GLY A 104 0.04 -11.93 11.54
N ILE A 105 0.48 -11.73 10.30
CA ILE A 105 -0.30 -11.14 9.20
C ILE A 105 -0.83 -12.26 8.32
N GLN A 106 -2.13 -12.26 8.07
CA GLN A 106 -2.76 -13.21 7.15
C GLN A 106 -2.61 -12.73 5.71
N GLN A 107 -2.19 -13.63 4.82
CA GLN A 107 -2.10 -13.32 3.41
C GLN A 107 -3.45 -13.54 2.71
N SER A 108 -3.86 -12.56 1.90
CA SER A 108 -4.98 -12.67 0.97
C SER A 108 -4.47 -12.41 -0.45
N LEU A 109 -4.84 -13.26 -1.40
CA LEU A 109 -4.44 -13.15 -2.79
C LEU A 109 -5.66 -12.96 -3.68
N SER A 110 -5.59 -12.04 -4.66
CA SER A 110 -6.64 -11.85 -5.65
C SER A 110 -6.90 -13.13 -6.45
N GLY A 111 -8.12 -13.31 -6.92
CA GLY A 111 -8.46 -14.38 -7.85
C GLY A 111 -7.72 -14.24 -9.18
N ALA A 112 -7.46 -15.35 -9.88
CA ALA A 112 -6.85 -15.31 -11.21
C ALA A 112 -7.75 -14.54 -12.19
N GLY A 113 -7.19 -13.50 -12.84
CA GLY A 113 -7.90 -12.68 -13.83
C GLY A 113 -8.79 -11.57 -13.26
N HIS A 114 -8.77 -11.32 -11.95
CA HIS A 114 -9.55 -10.27 -11.29
C HIS A 114 -8.70 -9.05 -10.91
N CYS A 115 -8.34 -8.21 -11.88
CA CYS A 115 -7.62 -6.96 -11.66
C CYS A 115 -8.41 -5.94 -10.80
N PHE A 116 -9.74 -6.06 -10.73
CA PHE A 116 -10.59 -5.18 -9.92
C PHE A 116 -10.39 -5.33 -8.40
N ASP A 117 -9.73 -6.38 -7.96
CA ASP A 117 -9.47 -6.64 -6.55
C ASP A 117 -8.42 -5.68 -5.95
N ASN A 118 -7.77 -4.83 -6.77
CA ASN A 118 -6.79 -3.85 -6.31
C ASN A 118 -7.08 -2.40 -6.76
N ALA A 119 -8.33 -2.10 -7.10
CA ALA A 119 -8.75 -0.80 -7.64
C ALA A 119 -8.34 0.41 -6.77
N ARG A 120 -8.27 0.24 -5.44
CA ARG A 120 -7.83 1.31 -4.53
C ARG A 120 -6.34 1.61 -4.68
N MET A 121 -5.50 0.58 -4.87
CA MET A 121 -4.07 0.75 -5.13
C MET A 121 -3.83 1.36 -6.52
N GLU A 122 -4.58 0.92 -7.53
CA GLU A 122 -4.54 1.52 -8.86
C GLU A 122 -4.90 3.00 -8.82
N SER A 123 -5.95 3.37 -8.07
CA SER A 123 -6.35 4.77 -7.86
C SER A 123 -5.26 5.59 -7.16
N PHE A 124 -4.61 5.03 -6.15
CA PHE A 124 -3.48 5.68 -5.48
C PHE A 124 -2.32 5.93 -6.46
N PHE A 125 -1.90 4.91 -7.23
CA PHE A 125 -0.82 5.08 -8.20
C PHE A 125 -1.18 6.08 -9.31
N ALA A 126 -2.42 6.05 -9.79
CA ALA A 126 -2.89 7.04 -10.76
C ALA A 126 -2.82 8.47 -10.20
N THR A 127 -3.21 8.66 -8.96
CA THR A 127 -3.14 9.93 -8.23
C THR A 127 -1.68 10.40 -8.09
N LEU A 128 -0.79 9.55 -7.57
CA LEU A 128 0.64 9.84 -7.43
C LEU A 128 1.26 10.24 -8.78
N LYS A 129 0.98 9.49 -9.84
CA LYS A 129 1.51 9.76 -11.18
C LYS A 129 1.01 11.09 -11.73
N LYS A 130 -0.29 11.36 -11.68
CA LYS A 130 -0.90 12.60 -12.20
C LYS A 130 -0.53 13.83 -11.39
N GLU A 131 -0.59 13.76 -10.07
CA GLU A 131 -0.40 14.92 -9.20
C GLU A 131 1.08 15.25 -8.98
N LYS A 132 1.99 14.26 -9.12
CA LYS A 132 3.41 14.48 -8.82
C LYS A 132 4.35 14.04 -9.92
N ILE A 133 4.37 12.76 -10.30
CA ILE A 133 5.42 12.19 -11.16
C ILE A 133 5.49 12.85 -12.53
N TYR A 134 4.35 13.04 -13.19
CA TYR A 134 4.30 13.67 -14.51
C TYR A 134 4.64 15.16 -14.46
N ARG A 135 4.36 15.83 -13.35
CA ARG A 135 4.63 17.26 -13.18
C ARG A 135 6.10 17.60 -12.95
N ILE A 136 6.86 16.67 -12.38
CA ILE A 136 8.30 16.88 -12.12
C ILE A 136 9.20 16.36 -13.23
N ALA A 137 8.64 15.81 -14.30
CA ALA A 137 9.40 15.15 -15.37
C ALA A 137 10.43 14.14 -14.79
N ALA A 138 9.96 13.21 -13.97
CA ALA A 138 10.79 12.25 -13.20
C ALA A 138 11.83 11.52 -14.07
N TYR A 139 11.52 11.27 -15.35
CA TYR A 139 12.41 10.65 -16.32
C TYR A 139 13.71 11.43 -16.60
N ARG A 140 13.81 12.68 -16.13
CA ARG A 140 15.01 13.55 -16.23
C ARG A 140 15.77 13.65 -14.91
N LEU A 141 15.22 13.15 -13.82
CA LEU A 141 15.79 13.29 -12.48
C LEU A 141 16.49 12.01 -12.03
N PRO A 142 17.55 12.11 -11.21
CA PRO A 142 18.14 10.95 -10.55
C PRO A 142 17.11 10.24 -9.67
N MET A 143 17.21 8.92 -9.59
CA MET A 143 16.30 8.06 -8.81
C MET A 143 16.21 8.50 -7.34
N GLU A 144 17.32 8.83 -6.70
CA GLU A 144 17.32 9.26 -5.29
C GLU A 144 16.57 10.57 -5.07
N THR A 145 16.61 11.48 -6.05
CA THR A 145 15.79 12.70 -6.04
C THR A 145 14.31 12.35 -6.14
N VAL A 146 13.95 11.44 -7.06
CA VAL A 146 12.56 11.00 -7.24
C VAL A 146 12.05 10.27 -6.00
N LYS A 147 12.85 9.41 -5.36
CA LYS A 147 12.51 8.77 -4.07
C LYS A 147 12.17 9.80 -2.99
N THR A 148 13.01 10.81 -2.82
CA THR A 148 12.78 11.88 -1.83
C THR A 148 11.47 12.63 -2.11
N ILE A 149 11.20 12.94 -3.37
CA ILE A 149 9.97 13.63 -3.78
C ILE A 149 8.73 12.76 -3.51
N ILE A 150 8.78 11.47 -3.85
CA ILE A 150 7.68 10.54 -3.61
C ILE A 150 7.44 10.38 -2.11
N PHE A 151 8.49 10.19 -1.31
CA PHE A 151 8.37 10.07 0.13
C PHE A 151 7.67 11.27 0.75
N ARG A 152 8.10 12.49 0.40
CA ARG A 152 7.44 13.73 0.88
C ARG A 152 6.01 13.86 0.38
N TYR A 153 5.76 13.52 -0.89
CA TYR A 153 4.40 13.53 -1.43
C TYR A 153 3.48 12.60 -0.64
N VAL A 154 3.91 11.36 -0.36
CA VAL A 154 3.09 10.36 0.31
C VAL A 154 2.87 10.71 1.77
N PHE A 155 3.93 10.89 2.56
CA PHE A 155 3.81 10.99 4.01
C PHE A 155 3.44 12.40 4.50
N VAL A 156 3.75 13.45 3.74
CA VAL A 156 3.39 14.83 4.14
C VAL A 156 2.12 15.28 3.45
N TYR A 157 2.05 15.17 2.11
CA TYR A 157 0.91 15.73 1.37
C TYR A 157 -0.27 14.77 1.29
N TYR A 158 -0.09 13.56 0.72
CA TYR A 158 -1.18 12.60 0.49
C TYR A 158 -1.84 12.17 1.81
N ASN A 159 -1.06 11.76 2.78
CA ASN A 159 -1.59 11.26 4.04
C ASN A 159 -2.18 12.35 4.96
N ARG A 160 -1.64 13.60 4.92
CA ARG A 160 -1.95 14.63 5.94
C ARG A 160 -2.64 15.88 5.44
N ILE A 161 -2.58 16.17 4.14
CA ILE A 161 -3.06 17.43 3.55
C ILE A 161 -4.10 17.17 2.47
N ARG A 162 -3.87 16.19 1.59
CA ARG A 162 -4.73 15.92 0.46
C ARG A 162 -6.12 15.47 0.91
N ILE A 163 -7.15 16.17 0.45
CA ILE A 163 -8.55 15.78 0.69
C ILE A 163 -8.82 14.41 0.04
N CYS A 164 -9.41 13.51 0.80
CA CYS A 164 -9.77 12.18 0.34
C CYS A 164 -11.30 12.05 0.28
N THR A 165 -11.85 11.98 -0.94
CA THR A 165 -13.30 11.86 -1.14
C THR A 165 -13.84 10.47 -0.86
N SER A 166 -12.98 9.49 -0.62
CA SER A 166 -13.40 8.11 -0.29
C SER A 166 -13.85 7.93 1.16
N ASN A 167 -13.61 8.89 2.04
CA ASN A 167 -14.16 8.89 3.39
C ASN A 167 -15.31 9.89 3.54
N PRO A 168 -16.30 9.60 4.42
CA PRO A 168 -17.52 10.41 4.53
C PRO A 168 -17.28 11.85 5.00
N ALA A 169 -16.17 12.11 5.68
CA ALA A 169 -15.82 13.44 6.19
C ALA A 169 -14.99 14.27 5.21
N GLY A 170 -14.56 13.71 4.06
CA GLY A 170 -13.71 14.40 3.08
C GLY A 170 -12.34 14.81 3.64
N LEU A 171 -11.87 14.19 4.70
CA LEU A 171 -10.64 14.53 5.39
C LEU A 171 -9.42 13.82 4.75
N PRO A 172 -8.20 14.37 4.90
CA PRO A 172 -6.98 13.62 4.62
C PRO A 172 -6.92 12.32 5.44
N PRO A 173 -6.28 11.24 4.93
CA PRO A 173 -6.29 9.94 5.58
C PRO A 173 -5.97 9.95 7.08
N VAL A 174 -4.87 10.58 7.50
CA VAL A 174 -4.48 10.64 8.92
C VAL A 174 -5.52 11.40 9.75
N ARG A 175 -6.03 12.53 9.23
CA ARG A 175 -7.06 13.33 9.93
C ARG A 175 -8.36 12.57 10.08
N TYR A 176 -8.75 11.80 9.09
CA TYR A 176 -9.93 10.95 9.19
C TYR A 176 -9.76 9.88 10.27
N ARG A 177 -8.60 9.22 10.36
CA ARG A 177 -8.33 8.26 11.44
C ARG A 177 -8.42 8.91 12.82
N GLU A 178 -7.75 10.05 13.01
CA GLU A 178 -7.80 10.79 14.28
C GLU A 178 -9.23 11.16 14.68
N TRP A 179 -10.00 11.70 13.74
CA TRP A 179 -11.41 12.05 13.95
C TRP A 179 -12.27 10.82 14.27
N ALA A 180 -12.18 9.75 13.51
CA ALA A 180 -12.98 8.54 13.71
C ALA A 180 -12.66 7.85 15.06
N MET A 181 -11.40 7.83 15.46
CA MET A 181 -10.99 7.26 16.76
C MET A 181 -11.47 8.11 17.92
N ALA A 182 -11.46 9.44 17.79
CA ALA A 182 -12.00 10.35 18.81
C ALA A 182 -13.52 10.16 19.00
N GLN A 183 -14.27 9.96 17.92
CA GLN A 183 -15.73 9.68 17.99
C GLN A 183 -16.05 8.36 18.72
N ARG A 184 -15.17 7.38 18.68
CA ARG A 184 -15.36 6.09 19.36
C ARG A 184 -15.02 6.14 20.86
N ALA A 185 -14.21 7.11 21.26
CA ALA A 185 -13.80 7.29 22.65
C ALA A 185 -14.76 8.20 23.46
N ALA A 186 -15.69 8.85 22.76
CA ALA A 186 -16.70 9.75 23.36
C ALA A 186 -18.01 9.00 23.66
#